data_6e5c3022a8f5d7d188d4b707fda5fa31
#
_entry.id   6e5c3022a8f5d7d188d4b707fda5fa31
#
_cell.length_a   1.000
_cell.length_b   1.000
_cell.length_c   1.000
_cell.angle_alpha   90.00
_cell.angle_beta   90.00
_cell.angle_gamma   90.00
#
_symmetry.space_group_name_H-M   'P 1'
#
loop_
_entity.id
_entity.type
_entity.pdbx_description
1 polymer ?
#
loop_
_entity_poly.entity_id
_entity_poly.type
_entity_poly.pdbx_seq_one_letter_code
_entity_poly.pdbx_strand_id
1 'polypeptide(L)'
;MAIKKGELMNNRGKLELKKMVVAAMFVALTVSLSGFSIPVGTAKCFPVQHMMNVIAAVFLGPVYAVLSAFVTSVIRNIMGTGSLLAFPGSMVGALLCALIYQKSKKLWACYIGEIIGTGIIGGLLAYPVALLLMGNAKVATFTFVLPFLISTCGGTLIAAILIGIMDKTKVLDYLKRQIR
;
A
#
# COMPACT_ATOMS: atom_id res chain seq x y z
N MET A 1 -25.20 -29.47 14.76
CA MET A 1 -24.58 -28.87 13.55
C MET A 1 -24.74 -27.35 13.50
N ALA A 2 -25.87 -26.77 13.89
CA ALA A 2 -26.15 -25.32 13.90
C ALA A 2 -25.23 -24.52 14.86
N ILE A 3 -24.99 -25.00 16.08
CA ILE A 3 -24.14 -24.30 17.09
C ILE A 3 -22.70 -24.09 16.59
N LYS A 4 -22.10 -25.12 15.99
CA LYS A 4 -20.74 -25.03 15.42
C LYS A 4 -20.65 -24.03 14.25
N LYS A 5 -21.74 -23.91 13.47
CA LYS A 5 -21.81 -22.93 12.38
C LYS A 5 -21.92 -21.49 12.91
N GLY A 6 -22.66 -21.27 13.99
CA GLY A 6 -22.77 -19.97 14.67
C GLY A 6 -21.45 -19.50 15.28
N GLU A 7 -20.70 -20.38 15.95
CA GLU A 7 -19.38 -20.08 16.49
C GLU A 7 -18.34 -19.75 15.41
N LEU A 8 -18.38 -20.47 14.29
CA LEU A 8 -17.48 -20.21 13.14
C LEU A 8 -17.78 -18.84 12.51
N MET A 9 -19.05 -18.47 12.39
CA MET A 9 -19.46 -17.15 11.87
C MET A 9 -19.03 -16.02 12.80
N ASN A 10 -19.20 -16.19 14.13
CA ASN A 10 -18.77 -15.22 15.13
C ASN A 10 -17.25 -15.03 15.12
N ASN A 11 -16.47 -16.10 15.00
CA ASN A 11 -15.01 -16.02 14.92
C ASN A 11 -14.53 -15.35 13.64
N ARG A 12 -15.18 -15.58 12.50
CA ARG A 12 -14.88 -14.87 11.24
C ARG A 12 -15.16 -13.37 11.37
N GLY A 13 -16.31 -12.98 11.94
CA GLY A 13 -16.64 -11.58 12.16
C GLY A 13 -15.62 -10.86 13.06
N LYS A 14 -15.18 -11.50 14.14
CA LYS A 14 -14.13 -10.95 15.02
C LYS A 14 -12.79 -10.77 14.28
N LEU A 15 -12.43 -11.70 13.41
CA LEU A 15 -11.21 -11.64 12.62
C LEU A 15 -11.24 -10.48 11.60
N GLU A 16 -12.34 -10.34 10.88
CA GLU A 16 -12.51 -9.24 9.92
C GLU A 16 -12.51 -7.87 10.63
N LEU A 17 -13.13 -7.77 11.81
CA LEU A 17 -13.08 -6.56 12.63
C LEU A 17 -11.65 -6.20 13.03
N LYS A 18 -10.84 -7.18 13.46
CA LYS A 18 -9.42 -6.95 13.78
C LYS A 18 -8.64 -6.41 12.57
N LYS A 19 -8.86 -7.00 11.39
CA LYS A 19 -8.20 -6.54 10.14
C LYS A 19 -8.63 -5.12 9.79
N MET A 20 -9.90 -4.78 9.93
CA MET A 20 -10.41 -3.43 9.71
C MET A 20 -9.76 -2.42 10.65
N VAL A 21 -9.67 -2.73 11.93
CA VAL A 21 -9.03 -1.84 12.93
C VAL A 21 -7.56 -1.61 12.58
N VAL A 22 -6.81 -2.67 12.25
CA VAL A 22 -5.40 -2.54 11.86
C VAL A 22 -5.26 -1.77 10.54
N ALA A 23 -6.15 -2.00 9.58
CA ALA A 23 -6.18 -1.23 8.33
C ALA A 23 -6.41 0.26 8.60
N ALA A 24 -7.36 0.60 9.47
CA ALA A 24 -7.64 1.98 9.86
C ALA A 24 -6.44 2.65 10.57
N MET A 25 -5.72 1.90 11.43
CA MET A 25 -4.48 2.38 12.05
C MET A 25 -3.39 2.66 11.00
N PHE A 26 -3.24 1.80 9.99
CA PHE A 26 -2.28 2.01 8.91
C PHE A 26 -2.64 3.24 8.08
N VAL A 27 -3.93 3.43 7.77
CA VAL A 27 -4.41 4.63 7.08
C VAL A 27 -4.10 5.88 7.90
N ALA A 28 -4.45 5.90 9.19
CA ALA A 28 -4.22 7.03 10.08
C ALA A 28 -2.72 7.38 10.18
N LEU A 29 -1.85 6.38 10.34
CA LEU A 29 -0.41 6.58 10.39
C LEU A 29 0.12 7.15 9.07
N THR A 30 -0.31 6.61 7.92
CA THR A 30 0.13 7.08 6.61
C THR A 30 -0.32 8.51 6.34
N VAL A 31 -1.55 8.84 6.72
CA VAL A 31 -2.09 10.20 6.57
C VAL A 31 -1.35 11.18 7.48
N SER A 32 -1.12 10.84 8.74
CA SER A 32 -0.37 11.69 9.69
C SER A 32 1.05 11.99 9.22
N LEU A 33 1.69 11.03 8.56
CA LEU A 33 3.05 11.17 8.01
C LEU A 33 3.06 11.72 6.57
N SER A 34 1.91 12.06 6.00
CA SER A 34 1.82 12.52 4.60
C SER A 34 2.46 13.88 4.32
N GLY A 35 2.77 14.65 5.35
CA GLY A 35 3.55 15.88 5.25
C GLY A 35 5.01 15.64 4.84
N PHE A 36 5.55 14.45 5.08
CA PHE A 36 6.91 14.07 4.68
C PHE A 36 6.93 13.63 3.22
N SER A 37 6.98 14.61 2.32
CA SER A 37 7.11 14.37 0.88
C SER A 37 8.44 14.90 0.38
N ILE A 38 9.04 14.19 -0.58
CA ILE A 38 10.30 14.56 -1.22
C ILE A 38 9.95 15.04 -2.64
N PRO A 39 10.22 16.30 -3.01
CA PRO A 39 10.00 16.75 -4.38
C PRO A 39 11.02 16.09 -5.32
N VAL A 40 10.53 15.49 -6.40
CA VAL A 40 11.35 14.88 -7.45
C VAL A 40 10.81 15.33 -8.80
N GLY A 41 11.48 16.27 -9.45
CA GLY A 41 11.02 16.87 -10.68
C GLY A 41 9.66 17.55 -10.51
N THR A 42 8.70 17.18 -11.34
CA THR A 42 7.33 17.71 -11.33
C THR A 42 6.38 16.98 -10.38
N ALA A 43 6.85 15.94 -9.71
CA ALA A 43 6.05 15.10 -8.82
C ALA A 43 6.60 15.14 -7.38
N LYS A 44 5.73 14.78 -6.43
CA LYS A 44 6.11 14.58 -5.02
C LYS A 44 6.18 13.08 -4.73
N CYS A 45 7.28 12.63 -4.16
CA CYS A 45 7.47 11.26 -3.71
C CYS A 45 7.00 11.10 -2.26
N PHE A 46 6.30 10.00 -1.98
CA PHE A 46 5.75 9.69 -0.65
C PHE A 46 6.16 8.28 -0.21
N PRO A 47 7.42 8.07 0.22
CA PRO A 47 7.92 6.75 0.57
C PRO A 47 7.09 6.05 1.65
N VAL A 48 6.55 6.81 2.61
CA VAL A 48 5.72 6.28 3.70
C VAL A 48 4.51 5.52 3.19
N GLN A 49 3.84 6.00 2.13
CA GLN A 49 2.68 5.30 1.56
C GLN A 49 3.07 3.93 1.00
N HIS A 50 4.19 3.84 0.31
CA HIS A 50 4.66 2.58 -0.29
C HIS A 50 5.18 1.61 0.77
N MET A 51 5.83 2.13 1.81
CA MET A 51 6.16 1.35 3.00
C MET A 51 4.92 0.71 3.61
N MET A 52 3.85 1.50 3.80
CA MET A 52 2.61 1.00 4.39
C MET A 52 1.85 0.05 3.47
N ASN A 53 1.92 0.22 2.13
CA ASN A 53 1.38 -0.75 1.17
C ASN A 53 2.01 -2.14 1.38
N VAL A 54 3.34 -2.21 1.49
CA VAL A 54 4.06 -3.47 1.74
C VAL A 54 3.65 -4.07 3.08
N ILE A 55 3.61 -3.27 4.15
CA ILE A 55 3.23 -3.74 5.49
C ILE A 55 1.79 -4.26 5.46
N ALA A 56 0.85 -3.49 4.90
CA ALA A 56 -0.55 -3.90 4.78
C ALA A 56 -0.71 -5.19 3.95
N ALA A 57 0.04 -5.34 2.86
CA ALA A 57 0.05 -6.53 2.03
C ALA A 57 0.49 -7.79 2.82
N VAL A 58 1.53 -7.66 3.64
CA VAL A 58 2.08 -8.77 4.44
C VAL A 58 1.15 -9.18 5.59
N PHE A 59 0.50 -8.21 6.23
CA PHE A 59 -0.34 -8.46 7.42
C PHE A 59 -1.79 -8.72 7.08
N LEU A 60 -2.40 -7.94 6.19
CA LEU A 60 -3.84 -7.90 5.99
C LEU A 60 -4.31 -8.64 4.73
N GLY A 61 -3.40 -8.84 3.77
CA GLY A 61 -3.73 -9.42 2.47
C GLY A 61 -4.33 -8.43 1.47
N PRO A 62 -4.69 -8.89 0.25
CA PRO A 62 -4.94 -8.01 -0.89
C PRO A 62 -6.12 -7.05 -0.70
N VAL A 63 -7.25 -7.53 -0.18
CA VAL A 63 -8.45 -6.69 -0.03
C VAL A 63 -8.19 -5.50 0.87
N TYR A 64 -7.69 -5.75 2.09
CA TYR A 64 -7.43 -4.67 3.05
C TYR A 64 -6.25 -3.79 2.68
N ALA A 65 -5.22 -4.35 2.01
CA ALA A 65 -4.11 -3.55 1.50
C ALA A 65 -4.58 -2.52 0.46
N VAL A 66 -5.39 -2.95 -0.51
CA VAL A 66 -5.95 -2.07 -1.54
C VAL A 66 -6.91 -1.05 -0.95
N LEU A 67 -7.80 -1.47 -0.03
CA LEU A 67 -8.71 -0.56 0.66
C LEU A 67 -7.97 0.49 1.48
N SER A 68 -6.91 0.10 2.20
CA SER A 68 -6.07 1.04 2.95
C SER A 68 -5.39 2.05 2.02
N ALA A 69 -4.85 1.59 0.89
CA ALA A 69 -4.23 2.45 -0.12
C ALA A 69 -5.24 3.44 -0.72
N PHE A 70 -6.45 2.97 -1.03
CA PHE A 70 -7.56 3.78 -1.54
C PHE A 70 -7.97 4.86 -0.54
N VAL A 71 -8.34 4.47 0.68
CA VAL A 71 -8.79 5.40 1.72
C VAL A 71 -7.72 6.43 2.06
N THR A 72 -6.46 6.00 2.16
CA THR A 72 -5.31 6.90 2.34
C THR A 72 -5.23 7.93 1.22
N SER A 73 -5.36 7.49 -0.04
CA SER A 73 -5.31 8.38 -1.20
C SER A 73 -6.48 9.38 -1.21
N VAL A 74 -7.70 8.94 -0.82
CA VAL A 74 -8.86 9.83 -0.69
C VAL A 74 -8.61 10.90 0.36
N ILE A 75 -8.25 10.51 1.59
CA ILE A 75 -8.06 11.45 2.70
C ILE A 75 -6.94 12.44 2.37
N ARG A 76 -5.81 11.96 1.85
CA ARG A 76 -4.69 12.82 1.45
C ARG A 76 -5.05 13.81 0.35
N ASN A 77 -5.90 13.43 -0.61
CA ASN A 77 -6.39 14.36 -1.63
C ASN A 77 -7.29 15.43 -1.01
N ILE A 78 -8.21 15.06 -0.12
CA ILE A 78 -9.08 16.01 0.60
C ILE A 78 -8.24 16.98 1.42
N MET A 79 -7.17 16.52 2.07
CA MET A 79 -6.26 17.34 2.88
C MET A 79 -5.25 18.15 2.03
N GLY A 80 -5.24 18.02 0.70
CA GLY A 80 -4.29 18.72 -0.17
C GLY A 80 -2.85 18.22 -0.09
N THR A 81 -2.59 17.11 0.62
CA THR A 81 -1.26 16.49 0.75
C THR A 81 -1.01 15.38 -0.29
N GLY A 82 -2.03 15.01 -1.05
CA GLY A 82 -2.01 14.01 -2.11
C GLY A 82 -2.23 14.59 -3.50
N SER A 83 -2.34 13.70 -4.48
CA SER A 83 -2.77 14.01 -5.84
C SER A 83 -3.58 12.84 -6.40
N LEU A 84 -4.36 13.08 -7.46
CA LEU A 84 -5.11 12.03 -8.15
C LEU A 84 -4.20 10.92 -8.71
N LEU A 85 -2.93 11.23 -8.95
CA LEU A 85 -1.93 10.27 -9.42
C LEU A 85 -1.62 9.17 -8.39
N ALA A 86 -1.92 9.40 -7.11
CA ALA A 86 -1.71 8.41 -6.07
C ALA A 86 -2.65 7.20 -6.18
N PHE A 87 -3.84 7.37 -6.77
CA PHE A 87 -4.81 6.27 -6.88
C PHE A 87 -4.28 5.11 -7.72
N PRO A 88 -3.93 5.29 -9.02
CA PRO A 88 -3.43 4.19 -9.82
C PRO A 88 -2.13 3.61 -9.27
N GLY A 89 -1.24 4.46 -8.77
CA GLY A 89 0.05 4.03 -8.23
C GLY A 89 -0.10 3.11 -7.04
N SER A 90 -0.61 3.65 -5.94
CA SER A 90 -0.61 2.91 -4.67
C SER A 90 -1.54 1.71 -4.66
N MET A 91 -2.70 1.77 -5.36
CA MET A 91 -3.64 0.64 -5.39
C MET A 91 -3.09 -0.55 -6.17
N VAL A 92 -2.48 -0.29 -7.35
CA VAL A 92 -1.89 -1.35 -8.18
C VAL A 92 -0.67 -1.97 -7.46
N GLY A 93 0.17 -1.15 -6.84
CA GLY A 93 1.30 -1.61 -6.04
C GLY A 93 0.86 -2.49 -4.87
N ALA A 94 -0.07 -2.00 -4.04
CA ALA A 94 -0.61 -2.75 -2.91
C ALA A 94 -1.25 -4.09 -3.34
N LEU A 95 -1.97 -4.09 -4.46
CA LEU A 95 -2.59 -5.31 -5.01
C LEU A 95 -1.55 -6.33 -5.44
N LEU A 96 -0.59 -5.94 -6.29
CA LEU A 96 0.44 -6.85 -6.79
C LEU A 96 1.34 -7.36 -5.66
N CYS A 97 1.77 -6.47 -4.77
CA CYS A 97 2.53 -6.82 -3.58
C CYS A 97 1.81 -7.92 -2.77
N ALA A 98 0.53 -7.69 -2.47
CA ALA A 98 -0.27 -8.62 -1.66
C ALA A 98 -0.57 -9.95 -2.37
N LEU A 99 -0.89 -9.94 -3.66
CA LEU A 99 -1.14 -11.16 -4.44
C LEU A 99 0.12 -12.01 -4.57
N ILE A 100 1.26 -11.38 -4.88
CA ILE A 100 2.54 -12.08 -4.99
C ILE A 100 2.93 -12.66 -3.62
N TYR A 101 2.78 -11.89 -2.53
CA TYR A 101 3.04 -12.39 -1.19
C TYR A 101 2.10 -13.53 -0.80
N GLN A 102 0.83 -13.45 -1.14
CA GLN A 102 -0.15 -14.50 -0.83
C GLN A 102 0.23 -15.85 -1.48
N LYS A 103 0.75 -15.81 -2.72
CA LYS A 103 1.16 -17.01 -3.46
C LYS A 103 2.54 -17.51 -3.05
N SER A 104 3.54 -16.64 -3.01
CA SER A 104 4.94 -17.01 -2.82
C SER A 104 5.35 -17.19 -1.36
N LYS A 105 4.68 -16.46 -0.44
CA LYS A 105 5.05 -16.30 0.98
C LYS A 105 6.46 -15.72 1.19
N LYS A 106 7.10 -15.24 0.13
CA LYS A 106 8.45 -14.66 0.15
C LYS A 106 8.38 -13.15 0.21
N LEU A 107 9.04 -12.54 1.21
CA LEU A 107 9.06 -11.09 1.41
C LEU A 107 9.71 -10.36 0.23
N TRP A 108 10.83 -10.87 -0.29
CA TRP A 108 11.50 -10.24 -1.43
C TRP A 108 10.61 -10.16 -2.68
N ALA A 109 9.76 -11.17 -2.91
CA ALA A 109 8.84 -11.17 -4.04
C ALA A 109 7.71 -10.13 -3.85
N CYS A 110 7.26 -9.91 -2.60
CA CYS A 110 6.36 -8.84 -2.23
C CYS A 110 6.96 -7.47 -2.56
N TYR A 111 8.22 -7.25 -2.20
CA TYR A 111 8.93 -5.99 -2.47
C TYR A 111 9.03 -5.70 -3.98
N ILE A 112 9.39 -6.70 -4.78
CA ILE A 112 9.38 -6.57 -6.25
C ILE A 112 7.98 -6.25 -6.77
N GLY A 113 6.95 -6.87 -6.20
CA GLY A 113 5.55 -6.60 -6.55
C GLY A 113 5.15 -5.14 -6.33
N GLU A 114 5.55 -4.53 -5.22
CA GLU A 114 5.31 -3.10 -4.95
C GLU A 114 6.06 -2.21 -5.93
N ILE A 115 7.36 -2.49 -6.18
CA ILE A 115 8.20 -1.68 -7.07
C ILE A 115 7.66 -1.72 -8.51
N ILE A 116 7.32 -2.88 -9.03
CA ILE A 116 6.76 -3.01 -10.39
C ILE A 116 5.35 -2.43 -10.44
N GLY A 117 4.52 -2.76 -9.45
CA GLY A 117 3.12 -2.32 -9.41
C GLY A 117 2.97 -0.82 -9.33
N THR A 118 3.64 -0.19 -8.40
CA THR A 118 3.60 1.28 -8.24
C THR A 118 4.52 1.98 -9.23
N GLY A 119 5.79 1.57 -9.29
CA GLY A 119 6.80 2.31 -10.04
C GLY A 119 6.58 2.27 -11.54
N ILE A 120 6.30 1.11 -12.10
CA ILE A 120 6.13 0.94 -13.55
C ILE A 120 4.65 1.06 -13.93
N ILE A 121 3.81 0.14 -13.47
CA ILE A 121 2.41 0.08 -13.91
C ILE A 121 1.65 1.32 -13.41
N GLY A 122 1.79 1.67 -12.13
CA GLY A 122 1.18 2.85 -11.56
C GLY A 122 1.68 4.14 -12.18
N GLY A 123 2.99 4.24 -12.47
CA GLY A 123 3.58 5.37 -13.17
C GLY A 123 3.04 5.56 -14.60
N LEU A 124 2.83 4.46 -15.33
CA LEU A 124 2.21 4.50 -16.65
C LEU A 124 0.72 4.87 -16.57
N LEU A 125 -0.02 4.29 -15.62
CA LEU A 125 -1.44 4.61 -15.39
C LEU A 125 -1.67 6.03 -14.86
N ALA A 126 -0.65 6.67 -14.30
CA ALA A 126 -0.71 8.06 -13.89
C ALA A 126 -0.81 9.02 -15.09
N TYR A 127 -0.29 8.63 -16.28
CA TYR A 127 -0.36 9.43 -17.49
C TYR A 127 -1.81 9.76 -17.92
N PRO A 128 -2.70 8.77 -18.15
CA PRO A 128 -4.09 9.08 -18.51
C PRO A 128 -4.84 9.84 -17.39
N VAL A 129 -4.52 9.62 -16.13
CA VAL A 129 -5.09 10.40 -15.04
C VAL A 129 -4.66 11.88 -15.11
N ALA A 130 -3.39 12.14 -15.37
CA ALA A 130 -2.88 13.50 -15.52
C ALA A 130 -3.50 14.20 -16.74
N LEU A 131 -3.62 13.50 -17.86
CA LEU A 131 -4.15 14.02 -19.09
C LEU A 131 -5.67 14.31 -19.00
N LEU A 132 -6.46 13.32 -18.54
CA LEU A 132 -7.92 13.35 -18.64
C LEU A 132 -8.57 14.00 -17.41
N LEU A 133 -8.03 13.78 -16.20
CA LEU A 133 -8.64 14.26 -14.96
C LEU A 133 -7.99 15.54 -14.43
N MET A 134 -6.69 15.75 -14.70
CA MET A 134 -5.99 16.95 -14.25
C MET A 134 -5.80 17.99 -15.36
N GLY A 135 -6.21 17.70 -16.61
CA GLY A 135 -6.12 18.61 -17.75
C GLY A 135 -4.68 18.95 -18.18
N ASN A 136 -3.69 18.16 -17.78
CA ASN A 136 -2.29 18.43 -18.07
C ASN A 136 -1.89 17.79 -19.41
N ALA A 137 -2.12 18.50 -20.50
CA ALA A 137 -1.83 18.03 -21.86
C ALA A 137 -0.33 17.99 -22.22
N LYS A 138 0.56 18.55 -21.37
CA LYS A 138 2.00 18.64 -21.65
C LYS A 138 2.82 17.49 -21.08
N VAL A 139 2.20 16.53 -20.39
CA VAL A 139 2.91 15.39 -19.81
C VAL A 139 3.23 14.33 -20.85
N ALA A 140 4.42 13.76 -20.80
CA ALA A 140 4.79 12.58 -21.58
C ALA A 140 4.41 11.29 -20.83
N THR A 141 4.22 10.19 -21.58
CA THR A 141 3.75 8.90 -21.05
C THR A 141 4.59 8.38 -19.88
N PHE A 142 5.90 8.59 -19.91
CA PHE A 142 6.83 8.10 -18.89
C PHE A 142 7.18 9.12 -17.81
N THR A 143 6.56 10.30 -17.81
CA THR A 143 6.89 11.39 -16.86
C THR A 143 6.82 10.96 -15.41
N PHE A 144 5.87 10.11 -15.06
CA PHE A 144 5.63 9.70 -13.66
C PHE A 144 6.35 8.42 -13.26
N VAL A 145 6.89 7.65 -14.21
CA VAL A 145 7.57 6.38 -13.91
C VAL A 145 8.78 6.60 -13.01
N LEU A 146 9.66 7.53 -13.33
CA LEU A 146 10.86 7.78 -12.54
C LEU A 146 10.56 8.29 -11.11
N PRO A 147 9.70 9.31 -10.89
CA PRO A 147 9.31 9.73 -9.55
C PRO A 147 8.64 8.60 -8.74
N PHE A 148 7.80 7.78 -9.39
CA PHE A 148 7.13 6.67 -8.73
C PHE A 148 8.11 5.56 -8.35
N LEU A 149 9.08 5.24 -9.22
CA LEU A 149 10.16 4.29 -8.90
C LEU A 149 10.99 4.77 -7.69
N ILE A 150 11.40 6.02 -7.67
CA ILE A 150 12.16 6.58 -6.55
C ILE A 150 11.35 6.47 -5.26
N SER A 151 10.06 6.87 -5.31
CA SER A 151 9.17 6.83 -4.16
C SER A 151 8.95 5.42 -3.63
N THR A 152 8.65 4.47 -4.52
CA THR A 152 8.36 3.09 -4.12
C THR A 152 9.63 2.32 -3.71
N CYS A 153 10.77 2.55 -4.36
CA CYS A 153 12.04 1.95 -3.93
C CYS A 153 12.41 2.43 -2.52
N GLY A 154 12.32 3.73 -2.24
CA GLY A 154 12.57 4.27 -0.90
C GLY A 154 11.62 3.70 0.14
N GLY A 155 10.32 3.68 -0.13
CA GLY A 155 9.32 3.12 0.78
C GLY A 155 9.47 1.62 1.00
N THR A 156 9.75 0.87 -0.06
CA THR A 156 9.98 -0.58 0.02
C THR A 156 11.25 -0.92 0.78
N LEU A 157 12.32 -0.12 0.65
CA LEU A 157 13.54 -0.29 1.43
C LEU A 157 13.28 -0.10 2.93
N ILE A 158 12.55 0.94 3.31
CA ILE A 158 12.15 1.18 4.70
C ILE A 158 11.29 0.00 5.21
N ALA A 159 10.31 -0.46 4.42
CA ALA A 159 9.50 -1.62 4.76
C ALA A 159 10.34 -2.88 4.95
N ALA A 160 11.32 -3.13 4.07
CA ALA A 160 12.19 -4.29 4.14
C ALA A 160 13.04 -4.29 5.43
N ILE A 161 13.57 -3.12 5.83
CA ILE A 161 14.31 -2.98 7.09
C ILE A 161 13.38 -3.25 8.28
N LEU A 162 12.22 -2.62 8.34
CA LEU A 162 11.27 -2.79 9.45
C LEU A 162 10.78 -4.23 9.56
N ILE A 163 10.32 -4.83 8.45
CA ILE A 163 9.84 -6.22 8.45
C ILE A 163 10.99 -7.18 8.76
N GLY A 164 12.20 -6.91 8.26
CA GLY A 164 13.38 -7.72 8.56
C GLY A 164 13.75 -7.72 10.05
N ILE A 165 13.62 -6.58 10.74
CA ILE A 165 13.81 -6.49 12.19
C ILE A 165 12.71 -7.28 12.90
N MET A 166 11.44 -7.10 12.49
CA MET A 166 10.29 -7.82 13.08
C MET A 166 10.39 -9.34 12.88
N ASP A 167 10.93 -9.78 11.75
CA ASP A 167 11.14 -11.20 11.44
C ASP A 167 12.21 -11.80 12.36
N LYS A 168 13.36 -11.14 12.49
CA LYS A 168 14.45 -11.56 13.39
C LYS A 168 14.02 -11.60 14.86
N THR A 169 13.17 -10.70 15.30
CA THR A 169 12.66 -10.64 16.68
C THR A 169 11.43 -11.52 16.91
N LYS A 170 10.97 -12.28 15.89
CA LYS A 170 9.75 -13.11 15.92
C LYS A 170 8.45 -12.32 16.17
N VAL A 171 8.52 -11.00 16.22
CA VAL A 171 7.35 -10.11 16.36
C VAL A 171 6.44 -10.23 15.13
N LEU A 172 7.00 -10.43 13.95
CA LEU A 172 6.25 -10.61 12.71
C LEU A 172 5.27 -11.80 12.81
N ASP A 173 5.75 -12.95 13.27
CA ASP A 173 4.91 -14.15 13.44
C ASP A 173 3.88 -13.99 14.54
N TYR A 174 4.25 -13.36 15.65
CA TYR A 174 3.32 -13.06 16.75
C TYR A 174 2.16 -12.19 16.25
N LEU A 175 2.43 -11.08 15.57
CA LEU A 175 1.40 -10.18 15.07
C LEU A 175 0.53 -10.84 13.99
N LYS A 176 1.13 -11.63 13.08
CA LYS A 176 0.36 -12.39 12.08
C LYS A 176 -0.62 -13.37 12.72
N ARG A 177 -0.26 -14.02 13.84
CA ARG A 177 -1.17 -14.92 14.57
C ARG A 177 -2.34 -14.20 15.21
N GLN A 178 -2.17 -12.93 15.62
CA GLN A 178 -3.26 -12.12 16.20
C GLN A 178 -4.31 -11.68 15.18
N ILE A 179 -3.93 -11.62 13.89
CA ILE A 179 -4.74 -11.09 12.79
C ILE A 179 -5.27 -12.23 11.88
N ARG A 180 -4.83 -13.47 12.11
CA ARG A 180 -5.33 -14.69 11.46
C ARG A 180 -6.24 -15.45 12.41
#